data_149bc6825c8f9343199d7ca8f53ee9b9
#
_entry.id   149bc6825c8f9343199d7ca8f53ee9b9
#
_cell.length_a   1.000
_cell.length_b   1.000
_cell.length_c   1.000
_cell.angle_alpha   90.00
_cell.angle_beta   90.00
_cell.angle_gamma   90.00
#
_symmetry.space_group_name_H-M   'P 1'
#
loop_
_entity.id
_entity.type
_entity.pdbx_description
1 polymer ?
#
loop_
_entity_poly.entity_id
_entity_poly.type
_entity_poly.pdbx_seq_one_letter_code
_entity_poly.pdbx_strand_id
1 'polypeptide(L)'
;MDHFSNPQAVARYVDGPPRVVPGYNALQAMTTLLIAERVGEHAGVLVLGAGGGLELKAFAQTHPDWTFHGVDPSAEMLQLAQRTLGPLASRACLQQGYIDDAPEGLFDAAACLLTLHFVALQERRCTVAEVRRRLKPGAPFVVAHFSIPQDEGDRALWLSRYAAFLAASGIEIDKAANARAAIDTQLTILTPEQDEAILSEAGFSNVSLFYAGFTFRGWVAYA
;
A
#
# COMPACT_ATOMS: atom_id res chain seq x y z
N MET A 1 -6.63 -6.83 13.56
CA MET A 1 -7.54 -5.82 12.97
C MET A 1 -7.92 -4.70 13.94
N ASP A 2 -7.84 -4.88 15.24
CA ASP A 2 -8.25 -3.85 16.24
C ASP A 2 -7.48 -2.52 16.18
N HIS A 3 -6.28 -2.50 15.62
CA HIS A 3 -5.46 -1.27 15.56
C HIS A 3 -6.07 -0.20 14.64
N PHE A 4 -6.67 -0.58 13.53
CA PHE A 4 -7.29 0.34 12.55
C PHE A 4 -8.74 0.71 12.88
N SER A 5 -9.31 0.12 13.94
CA SER A 5 -10.65 0.44 14.46
C SER A 5 -10.59 1.19 15.79
N ASN A 6 -9.40 1.36 16.38
CA ASN A 6 -9.22 2.10 17.63
C ASN A 6 -9.10 3.61 17.34
N PRO A 7 -10.05 4.46 17.81
CA PRO A 7 -10.05 5.89 17.49
C PRO A 7 -8.77 6.64 17.89
N GLN A 8 -8.12 6.25 18.98
CA GLN A 8 -6.87 6.88 19.45
C GLN A 8 -5.67 6.50 18.57
N ALA A 9 -5.61 5.23 18.10
CA ALA A 9 -4.58 4.78 17.17
C ALA A 9 -4.78 5.43 15.80
N VAL A 10 -6.02 5.47 15.31
CA VAL A 10 -6.40 6.12 14.05
C VAL A 10 -6.07 7.61 14.06
N ALA A 11 -6.34 8.33 15.17
CA ALA A 11 -6.03 9.77 15.26
C ALA A 11 -4.53 10.10 15.11
N ARG A 12 -3.65 9.14 15.45
CA ARG A 12 -2.17 9.27 15.34
C ARG A 12 -1.60 8.63 14.08
N TYR A 13 -2.44 8.01 13.27
CA TYR A 13 -2.00 7.22 12.13
C TYR A 13 -1.18 8.04 11.12
N VAL A 14 -1.56 9.29 10.85
CA VAL A 14 -0.90 10.16 9.85
C VAL A 14 0.60 10.34 10.11
N ASP A 15 1.00 10.38 11.38
CA ASP A 15 2.41 10.54 11.78
C ASP A 15 3.19 9.22 11.80
N GLY A 16 2.49 8.08 11.70
CA GLY A 16 3.07 6.74 11.80
C GLY A 16 3.90 6.34 10.58
N PRO A 17 3.28 6.16 9.40
CA PRO A 17 3.95 5.64 8.22
C PRO A 17 5.25 6.34 7.84
N PRO A 18 5.39 7.70 7.92
CA PRO A 18 6.64 8.38 7.63
C PRO A 18 7.79 7.98 8.56
N ARG A 19 7.50 7.50 9.78
CA ARG A 19 8.49 7.09 10.78
C ARG A 19 8.83 5.61 10.72
N VAL A 20 7.91 4.77 10.22
CA VAL A 20 8.08 3.32 10.24
C VAL A 20 8.40 2.73 8.86
N VAL A 21 8.24 3.51 7.79
CA VAL A 21 8.56 3.07 6.42
C VAL A 21 9.77 3.86 5.90
N PRO A 22 10.92 3.18 5.66
CA PRO A 22 12.11 3.86 5.14
C PRO A 22 11.84 4.58 3.83
N GLY A 23 12.09 5.89 3.77
CA GLY A 23 11.87 6.67 2.57
C GLY A 23 10.40 6.81 2.14
N TYR A 24 9.45 6.82 3.08
CA TYR A 24 8.01 6.88 2.83
C TYR A 24 7.60 7.95 1.81
N ASN A 25 8.10 9.17 1.96
CA ASN A 25 7.77 10.26 1.03
C ASN A 25 8.32 9.98 -0.39
N ALA A 26 9.49 9.36 -0.48
CA ALA A 26 10.07 8.95 -1.77
C ALA A 26 9.24 7.82 -2.41
N LEU A 27 8.76 6.85 -1.61
CA LEU A 27 7.86 5.80 -2.09
C LEU A 27 6.61 6.41 -2.73
N GLN A 28 5.95 7.36 -2.06
CA GLN A 28 4.76 8.02 -2.62
C GLN A 28 5.06 8.83 -3.88
N ALA A 29 6.16 9.58 -3.90
CA ALA A 29 6.57 10.35 -5.06
C ALA A 29 6.88 9.46 -6.27
N MET A 30 7.63 8.37 -6.06
CA MET A 30 7.93 7.39 -7.12
C MET A 30 6.65 6.69 -7.61
N THR A 31 5.74 6.31 -6.72
CA THR A 31 4.44 5.74 -7.10
C THR A 31 3.66 6.69 -7.99
N THR A 32 3.59 7.98 -7.62
CA THR A 32 2.90 9.01 -8.41
C THR A 32 3.51 9.14 -9.80
N LEU A 33 4.84 9.17 -9.91
CA LEU A 33 5.56 9.26 -11.19
C LEU A 33 5.29 8.03 -12.07
N LEU A 34 5.37 6.81 -11.51
CA LEU A 34 5.12 5.57 -12.25
C LEU A 34 3.70 5.48 -12.80
N ILE A 35 2.71 5.98 -12.05
CA ILE A 35 1.34 6.09 -12.56
C ILE A 35 1.30 7.12 -13.70
N ALA A 36 1.86 8.32 -13.48
CA ALA A 36 1.82 9.41 -14.44
C ALA A 36 2.52 9.11 -15.77
N GLU A 37 3.49 8.18 -15.79
CA GLU A 37 4.14 7.72 -17.04
C GLU A 37 3.17 7.09 -18.05
N ARG A 38 2.03 6.58 -17.58
CA ARG A 38 1.11 5.77 -18.38
C ARG A 38 -0.29 6.34 -18.51
N VAL A 39 -0.65 7.32 -17.66
CA VAL A 39 -1.98 7.92 -17.67
C VAL A 39 -1.94 9.37 -18.14
N GLY A 40 -3.05 9.84 -18.70
CA GLY A 40 -3.18 11.23 -19.14
C GLY A 40 -3.45 12.20 -17.99
N GLU A 41 -3.71 13.45 -18.35
CA GLU A 41 -4.05 14.53 -17.41
C GLU A 41 -5.31 14.18 -16.59
N HIS A 42 -6.31 13.54 -17.23
CA HIS A 42 -7.54 13.06 -16.58
C HIS A 42 -7.45 11.55 -16.40
N ALA A 43 -7.37 11.09 -15.17
CA ALA A 43 -7.28 9.67 -14.85
C ALA A 43 -8.16 9.30 -13.66
N GLY A 44 -8.78 8.12 -13.74
CA GLY A 44 -9.43 7.45 -12.62
C GLY A 44 -8.48 6.43 -11.99
N VAL A 45 -8.09 6.65 -10.74
CA VAL A 45 -7.13 5.79 -10.02
C VAL A 45 -7.84 5.02 -8.91
N LEU A 46 -7.70 3.69 -8.93
CA LEU A 46 -8.14 2.81 -7.84
C LEU A 46 -7.06 2.74 -6.76
N VAL A 47 -7.43 2.98 -5.50
CA VAL A 47 -6.51 2.87 -4.35
C VAL A 47 -7.06 1.83 -3.39
N LEU A 48 -6.40 0.68 -3.31
CA LEU A 48 -6.76 -0.41 -2.41
C LEU A 48 -5.99 -0.29 -1.10
N GLY A 49 -6.72 -0.35 0.01
CA GLY A 49 -6.19 -0.03 1.34
C GLY A 49 -5.97 1.47 1.47
N ALA A 50 -6.97 2.26 1.07
CA ALA A 50 -6.91 3.73 1.08
C ALA A 50 -6.61 4.33 2.46
N GLY A 51 -6.85 3.56 3.51
CA GLY A 51 -6.44 3.86 4.88
C GLY A 51 -6.76 5.28 5.32
N GLY A 52 -5.76 5.95 5.87
CA GLY A 52 -5.88 7.35 6.30
C GLY A 52 -5.76 8.39 5.19
N GLY A 53 -5.74 7.99 3.91
CA GLY A 53 -5.77 8.88 2.76
C GLY A 53 -4.45 9.59 2.43
N LEU A 54 -3.32 9.11 2.94
CA LEU A 54 -2.02 9.76 2.74
C LEU A 54 -1.57 9.71 1.28
N GLU A 55 -1.64 8.53 0.63
CA GLU A 55 -1.35 8.37 -0.79
C GLU A 55 -2.35 9.11 -1.67
N LEU A 56 -3.63 9.03 -1.36
CA LEU A 56 -4.68 9.79 -2.06
C LEU A 56 -4.38 11.29 -2.06
N LYS A 57 -3.96 11.81 -0.89
CA LYS A 57 -3.58 13.23 -0.77
C LYS A 57 -2.36 13.57 -1.61
N ALA A 58 -1.31 12.72 -1.59
CA ALA A 58 -0.10 12.93 -2.38
C ALA A 58 -0.41 12.97 -3.88
N PHE A 59 -1.20 12.02 -4.38
CA PHE A 59 -1.64 11.97 -5.79
C PHE A 59 -2.50 13.20 -6.15
N ALA A 60 -3.49 13.52 -5.31
CA ALA A 60 -4.41 14.62 -5.55
C ALA A 60 -3.75 16.01 -5.51
N GLN A 61 -2.69 16.19 -4.73
CA GLN A 61 -1.90 17.42 -4.70
C GLN A 61 -1.04 17.60 -5.96
N THR A 62 -0.53 16.51 -6.51
CA THR A 62 0.37 16.54 -7.67
C THR A 62 -0.40 16.59 -8.99
N HIS A 63 -1.55 15.91 -9.06
CA HIS A 63 -2.37 15.80 -10.26
C HIS A 63 -3.78 16.33 -9.99
N PRO A 64 -4.09 17.59 -10.35
CA PRO A 64 -5.34 18.25 -9.99
C PRO A 64 -6.57 17.66 -10.68
N ASP A 65 -6.42 17.01 -11.83
CA ASP A 65 -7.51 16.48 -12.64
C ASP A 65 -7.73 14.97 -12.48
N TRP A 66 -6.94 14.30 -11.64
CA TRP A 66 -7.19 12.90 -11.31
C TRP A 66 -8.34 12.75 -10.34
N THR A 67 -9.11 11.69 -10.53
CA THR A 67 -10.17 11.23 -9.63
C THR A 67 -9.79 9.90 -8.99
N PHE A 68 -10.31 9.62 -7.83
CA PHE A 68 -9.89 8.47 -7.04
C PHE A 68 -11.08 7.64 -6.58
N HIS A 69 -10.90 6.33 -6.57
CA HIS A 69 -11.77 5.41 -5.86
C HIS A 69 -10.95 4.69 -4.79
N GLY A 70 -11.12 5.06 -3.54
CA GLY A 70 -10.40 4.50 -2.41
C GLY A 70 -11.25 3.45 -1.69
N VAL A 71 -10.71 2.24 -1.51
CA VAL A 71 -11.38 1.14 -0.80
C VAL A 71 -10.58 0.77 0.44
N ASP A 72 -11.25 0.65 1.59
CA ASP A 72 -10.65 0.21 2.85
C ASP A 72 -11.72 -0.46 3.74
N PRO A 73 -11.43 -1.57 4.44
CA PRO A 73 -12.41 -2.22 5.31
C PRO A 73 -12.73 -1.42 6.58
N SER A 74 -11.89 -0.47 7.01
CA SER A 74 -12.09 0.32 8.21
C SER A 74 -12.84 1.63 7.91
N ALA A 75 -14.04 1.75 8.46
CA ALA A 75 -14.81 3.00 8.39
C ALA A 75 -14.09 4.17 9.08
N GLU A 76 -13.38 3.90 10.18
CA GLU A 76 -12.63 4.88 10.94
C GLU A 76 -11.44 5.43 10.12
N MET A 77 -10.76 4.56 9.39
CA MET A 77 -9.68 4.94 8.48
C MET A 77 -10.20 5.78 7.32
N LEU A 78 -11.34 5.43 6.73
CA LEU A 78 -11.96 6.24 5.67
C LEU A 78 -12.44 7.60 6.18
N GLN A 79 -12.93 7.70 7.40
CA GLN A 79 -13.23 8.99 8.03
C GLN A 79 -11.96 9.85 8.22
N LEU A 80 -10.84 9.20 8.59
CA LEU A 80 -9.55 9.88 8.63
C LEU A 80 -9.11 10.32 7.24
N ALA A 81 -9.26 9.47 6.21
CA ALA A 81 -8.95 9.82 4.83
C ALA A 81 -9.71 11.06 4.36
N GLN A 82 -11.01 11.15 4.69
CA GLN A 82 -11.83 12.32 4.39
C GLN A 82 -11.26 13.61 5.02
N ARG A 83 -10.82 13.52 6.28
CA ARG A 83 -10.18 14.66 6.99
C ARG A 83 -8.80 14.99 6.40
N THR A 84 -7.99 13.97 6.08
CA THR A 84 -6.64 14.12 5.51
C THR A 84 -6.68 14.80 4.15
N LEU A 85 -7.64 14.44 3.31
CA LEU A 85 -7.87 15.03 2.00
C LEU A 85 -8.38 16.48 2.11
N GLY A 86 -9.23 16.79 3.09
CA GLY A 86 -9.82 18.12 3.23
C GLY A 86 -10.56 18.54 1.94
N PRO A 87 -10.23 19.69 1.34
CA PRO A 87 -10.87 20.16 0.10
C PRO A 87 -10.69 19.21 -1.10
N LEU A 88 -9.63 18.41 -1.10
CA LEU A 88 -9.34 17.44 -2.17
C LEU A 88 -10.30 16.24 -2.15
N ALA A 89 -11.03 16.02 -1.06
CA ALA A 89 -11.97 14.92 -0.90
C ALA A 89 -13.10 14.92 -1.95
N SER A 90 -13.42 16.04 -2.56
CA SER A 90 -14.41 16.14 -3.64
C SER A 90 -14.04 15.32 -4.88
N ARG A 91 -12.77 14.93 -5.02
CA ARG A 91 -12.26 14.10 -6.14
C ARG A 91 -12.08 12.63 -5.76
N ALA A 92 -12.42 12.24 -4.53
CA ALA A 92 -12.26 10.88 -4.04
C ALA A 92 -13.62 10.28 -3.63
N CYS A 93 -13.97 9.15 -4.22
CA CYS A 93 -15.03 8.28 -3.72
C CYS A 93 -14.39 7.30 -2.73
N LEU A 94 -14.76 7.37 -1.46
CA LEU A 94 -14.25 6.48 -0.40
C LEU A 94 -15.30 5.44 -0.07
N GLN A 95 -14.97 4.17 -0.25
CA GLN A 95 -15.87 3.04 -0.08
C GLN A 95 -15.36 2.09 0.99
N GLN A 96 -16.19 1.79 1.98
CA GLN A 96 -15.89 0.75 2.96
C GLN A 96 -16.10 -0.62 2.32
N GLY A 97 -15.08 -1.48 2.41
CA GLY A 97 -15.11 -2.83 1.88
C GLY A 97 -13.74 -3.32 1.42
N TYR A 98 -13.78 -4.38 0.64
CA TYR A 98 -12.64 -5.02 -0.01
C TYR A 98 -12.65 -4.75 -1.52
N ILE A 99 -11.70 -5.36 -2.24
CA ILE A 99 -11.60 -5.16 -3.71
C ILE A 99 -12.89 -5.56 -4.45
N ASP A 100 -13.61 -6.58 -3.95
CA ASP A 100 -14.85 -7.06 -4.57
C ASP A 100 -16.00 -6.04 -4.49
N ASP A 101 -15.94 -5.15 -3.51
CA ASP A 101 -16.90 -4.06 -3.35
C ASP A 101 -16.59 -2.86 -4.26
N ALA A 102 -15.38 -2.78 -4.82
CA ALA A 102 -15.01 -1.71 -5.76
C ALA A 102 -15.80 -1.84 -7.08
N PRO A 103 -16.11 -0.71 -7.75
CA PRO A 103 -16.79 -0.74 -9.03
C PRO A 103 -16.09 -1.62 -10.06
N GLU A 104 -16.87 -2.27 -10.91
CA GLU A 104 -16.36 -3.07 -12.04
C GLU A 104 -15.82 -2.23 -13.21
N GLY A 105 -15.89 -0.90 -13.11
CA GLY A 105 -15.37 0.01 -14.13
C GLY A 105 -13.87 -0.12 -14.33
N LEU A 106 -13.41 0.18 -15.54
CA LEU A 106 -11.99 0.12 -15.86
C LEU A 106 -11.28 1.40 -15.43
N PHE A 107 -10.35 1.28 -14.49
CA PHE A 107 -9.50 2.36 -14.03
C PHE A 107 -8.26 2.53 -14.91
N ASP A 108 -7.75 3.77 -14.96
CA ASP A 108 -6.53 4.11 -15.69
C ASP A 108 -5.27 3.65 -14.96
N ALA A 109 -5.33 3.49 -13.65
CA ALA A 109 -4.25 2.99 -12.80
C ALA A 109 -4.78 2.41 -11.50
N ALA A 110 -3.94 1.63 -10.79
CA ALA A 110 -4.20 1.26 -9.41
C ALA A 110 -2.95 1.41 -8.54
N ALA A 111 -3.16 1.67 -7.25
CA ALA A 111 -2.15 1.64 -6.21
C ALA A 111 -2.61 0.80 -5.02
N CYS A 112 -1.68 0.06 -4.41
CA CYS A 112 -1.90 -0.66 -3.16
C CYS A 112 -0.63 -0.58 -2.30
N LEU A 113 -0.57 0.43 -1.45
CA LEU A 113 0.62 0.69 -0.65
C LEU A 113 0.41 0.25 0.80
N LEU A 114 1.36 -0.52 1.32
CA LEU A 114 1.45 -0.95 2.72
C LEU A 114 0.22 -1.76 3.22
N THR A 115 -0.43 -2.48 2.32
CA THR A 115 -1.70 -3.17 2.60
C THR A 115 -1.61 -4.69 2.44
N LEU A 116 -1.01 -5.20 1.37
CA LEU A 116 -1.09 -6.63 1.03
C LEU A 116 -0.45 -7.55 2.08
N HIS A 117 0.46 -7.09 2.89
CA HIS A 117 1.03 -7.89 3.98
C HIS A 117 0.04 -8.21 5.11
N PHE A 118 -1.14 -7.56 5.15
CA PHE A 118 -2.25 -7.91 6.03
C PHE A 118 -3.17 -8.98 5.44
N VAL A 119 -3.02 -9.29 4.16
CA VAL A 119 -3.89 -10.20 3.42
C VAL A 119 -3.26 -11.59 3.35
N ALA A 120 -4.00 -12.62 3.74
CA ALA A 120 -3.55 -14.01 3.67
C ALA A 120 -3.19 -14.40 2.22
N LEU A 121 -2.26 -15.35 2.04
CA LEU A 121 -1.68 -15.68 0.73
C LEU A 121 -2.75 -15.96 -0.35
N GLN A 122 -3.74 -16.78 -0.05
CA GLN A 122 -4.76 -17.14 -1.03
C GLN A 122 -5.67 -15.96 -1.37
N GLU A 123 -6.05 -15.18 -0.36
CA GLU A 123 -6.85 -13.96 -0.54
C GLU A 123 -6.05 -12.88 -1.31
N ARG A 124 -4.73 -12.80 -1.08
CA ARG A 124 -3.85 -11.87 -1.82
C ARG A 124 -3.84 -12.17 -3.31
N ARG A 125 -3.78 -13.46 -3.71
CA ARG A 125 -3.89 -13.87 -5.11
C ARG A 125 -5.21 -13.43 -5.72
N CYS A 126 -6.32 -13.70 -5.05
CA CYS A 126 -7.65 -13.25 -5.51
C CYS A 126 -7.72 -11.72 -5.60
N THR A 127 -7.25 -11.02 -4.57
CA THR A 127 -7.20 -9.55 -4.53
C THR A 127 -6.43 -8.96 -5.71
N VAL A 128 -5.24 -9.48 -6.01
CA VAL A 128 -4.41 -8.99 -7.13
C VAL A 128 -5.08 -9.28 -8.48
N ALA A 129 -5.70 -10.45 -8.64
CA ALA A 129 -6.47 -10.77 -9.85
C ALA A 129 -7.68 -9.85 -10.02
N GLU A 130 -8.39 -9.51 -8.94
CA GLU A 130 -9.52 -8.58 -8.98
C GLU A 130 -9.09 -7.13 -9.27
N VAL A 131 -7.93 -6.69 -8.79
CA VAL A 131 -7.33 -5.40 -9.22
C VAL A 131 -7.06 -5.43 -10.72
N ARG A 132 -6.44 -6.52 -11.24
CA ARG A 132 -6.16 -6.68 -12.67
C ARG A 132 -7.41 -6.59 -13.53
N ARG A 133 -8.51 -7.21 -13.10
CA ARG A 133 -9.80 -7.21 -13.81
C ARG A 133 -10.41 -5.81 -13.93
N ARG A 134 -10.11 -4.92 -12.98
CA ARG A 134 -10.63 -3.54 -12.92
C ARG A 134 -9.75 -2.51 -13.62
N LEU A 135 -8.66 -2.94 -14.24
CA LEU A 135 -7.73 -2.05 -14.94
C LEU A 135 -7.92 -2.10 -16.45
N LYS A 136 -7.76 -0.97 -17.10
CA LYS A 136 -7.65 -0.89 -18.56
C LYS A 136 -6.42 -1.66 -19.04
N PRO A 137 -6.43 -2.24 -20.25
CA PRO A 137 -5.24 -2.87 -20.81
C PRO A 137 -4.04 -1.91 -20.81
N GLY A 138 -2.90 -2.37 -20.29
CA GLY A 138 -1.67 -1.58 -20.16
C GLY A 138 -1.64 -0.60 -19.00
N ALA A 139 -2.70 -0.51 -18.19
CA ALA A 139 -2.74 0.37 -17.01
C ALA A 139 -1.73 -0.08 -15.94
N PRO A 140 -1.02 0.86 -15.29
CA PRO A 140 -0.06 0.54 -14.23
C PRO A 140 -0.77 0.14 -12.94
N PHE A 141 -0.24 -0.87 -12.29
CA PHE A 141 -0.50 -1.22 -10.90
C PHE A 141 0.78 -1.05 -10.09
N VAL A 142 0.78 -0.16 -9.11
CA VAL A 142 1.92 0.08 -8.23
C VAL A 142 1.59 -0.46 -6.85
N VAL A 143 2.44 -1.37 -6.37
CA VAL A 143 2.22 -2.08 -5.10
C VAL A 143 3.48 -2.04 -4.26
N ALA A 144 3.35 -1.81 -2.94
CA ALA A 144 4.46 -1.90 -2.01
C ALA A 144 4.01 -2.40 -0.64
N HIS A 145 4.78 -3.32 -0.07
CA HIS A 145 4.48 -3.93 1.24
C HIS A 145 5.71 -4.61 1.84
N PHE A 146 5.56 -5.24 3.01
CA PHE A 146 6.60 -6.11 3.57
C PHE A 146 6.86 -7.30 2.64
N SER A 147 8.13 -7.48 2.28
CA SER A 147 8.60 -8.59 1.44
C SER A 147 10.08 -8.83 1.71
N ILE A 148 10.41 -9.98 2.28
CA ILE A 148 11.78 -10.35 2.66
C ILE A 148 12.00 -11.86 2.48
N PRO A 149 13.26 -12.34 2.33
CA PRO A 149 13.56 -13.77 2.38
C PRO A 149 12.97 -14.44 3.62
N GLN A 150 12.51 -15.67 3.49
CA GLN A 150 11.80 -16.41 4.53
C GLN A 150 12.63 -17.54 5.18
N ASP A 151 13.84 -17.79 4.72
CA ASP A 151 14.77 -18.64 5.47
C ASP A 151 15.11 -17.99 6.84
N GLU A 152 15.31 -18.82 7.85
CA GLU A 152 15.35 -18.38 9.26
C GLU A 152 16.45 -17.32 9.52
N GLY A 153 17.62 -17.50 8.92
CA GLY A 153 18.77 -16.60 9.10
C GLY A 153 18.54 -15.22 8.49
N ASP A 154 18.12 -15.18 7.23
CA ASP A 154 17.89 -13.93 6.50
C ASP A 154 16.66 -13.19 7.04
N ARG A 155 15.59 -13.92 7.35
CA ARG A 155 14.41 -13.32 7.97
C ARG A 155 14.77 -12.59 9.29
N ALA A 156 15.50 -13.27 10.17
CA ALA A 156 15.94 -12.71 11.44
C ALA A 156 16.83 -11.46 11.24
N LEU A 157 17.73 -11.51 10.27
CA LEU A 157 18.61 -10.40 9.92
C LEU A 157 17.84 -9.19 9.42
N TRP A 158 16.89 -9.37 8.47
CA TRP A 158 16.11 -8.27 7.93
C TRP A 158 15.20 -7.64 8.99
N LEU A 159 14.57 -8.41 9.86
CA LEU A 159 13.77 -7.91 10.97
C LEU A 159 14.62 -7.16 12.00
N SER A 160 15.86 -7.60 12.25
CA SER A 160 16.80 -6.89 13.13
C SER A 160 17.21 -5.53 12.56
N ARG A 161 17.49 -5.46 11.25
CA ARG A 161 17.78 -4.19 10.54
C ARG A 161 16.60 -3.24 10.61
N TYR A 162 15.39 -3.75 10.44
CA TYR A 162 14.18 -2.94 10.56
C TYR A 162 13.95 -2.41 11.97
N ALA A 163 14.16 -3.23 13.01
CA ALA A 163 14.10 -2.79 14.40
C ALA A 163 15.13 -1.67 14.69
N ALA A 164 16.34 -1.79 14.16
CA ALA A 164 17.36 -0.74 14.27
C ALA A 164 16.94 0.56 13.57
N PHE A 165 16.29 0.47 12.40
CA PHE A 165 15.71 1.62 11.71
C PHE A 165 14.60 2.28 12.53
N LEU A 166 13.69 1.52 13.13
CA LEU A 166 12.64 2.05 13.99
C LEU A 166 13.23 2.83 15.19
N ALA A 167 14.24 2.27 15.85
CA ALA A 167 14.92 2.93 16.95
C ALA A 167 15.60 4.24 16.48
N ALA A 168 16.29 4.23 15.35
CA ALA A 168 16.91 5.41 14.75
C ALA A 168 15.87 6.48 14.35
N SER A 169 14.64 6.07 14.04
CA SER A 169 13.51 6.97 13.74
C SER A 169 12.80 7.50 14.99
N GLY A 170 13.36 7.24 16.20
CA GLY A 170 12.83 7.73 17.47
C GLY A 170 11.66 6.91 18.03
N ILE A 171 11.52 5.65 17.60
CA ILE A 171 10.63 4.68 18.26
C ILE A 171 11.38 4.08 19.45
N GLU A 172 10.73 4.03 20.61
CA GLU A 172 11.29 3.44 21.82
C GLU A 172 11.76 2.00 21.57
N ILE A 173 12.93 1.61 22.10
CA ILE A 173 13.58 0.31 21.85
C ILE A 173 12.65 -0.86 22.17
N ASP A 174 11.93 -0.80 23.30
CA ASP A 174 10.98 -1.85 23.69
C ASP A 174 9.81 -1.94 22.70
N LYS A 175 9.33 -0.82 22.17
CA LYS A 175 8.29 -0.79 21.14
C LYS A 175 8.82 -1.33 19.80
N ALA A 176 10.06 -1.05 19.46
CA ALA A 176 10.69 -1.59 18.25
C ALA A 176 10.89 -3.12 18.35
N ALA A 177 11.26 -3.64 19.54
CA ALA A 177 11.34 -5.07 19.79
C ALA A 177 9.96 -5.75 19.74
N ASN A 178 8.94 -5.14 20.33
CA ASN A 178 7.56 -5.63 20.27
C ASN A 178 6.98 -5.60 18.85
N ALA A 179 7.37 -4.61 18.02
CA ALA A 179 6.99 -4.55 16.62
C ALA A 179 7.45 -5.80 15.85
N ARG A 180 8.64 -6.34 16.15
CA ARG A 180 9.10 -7.60 15.55
C ARG A 180 8.18 -8.76 15.85
N ALA A 181 7.77 -8.94 17.10
CA ALA A 181 6.85 -10.02 17.50
C ALA A 181 5.46 -9.84 16.86
N ALA A 182 4.97 -8.61 16.77
CA ALA A 182 3.72 -8.30 16.09
C ALA A 182 3.77 -8.60 14.58
N ILE A 183 4.88 -8.27 13.93
CA ILE A 183 5.12 -8.60 12.51
C ILE A 183 5.04 -10.10 12.29
N ASP A 184 5.71 -10.89 13.14
CA ASP A 184 5.74 -12.35 13.01
C ASP A 184 4.36 -13.01 13.18
N THR A 185 3.48 -12.40 13.96
CA THR A 185 2.16 -12.99 14.29
C THR A 185 1.00 -12.42 13.50
N GLN A 186 1.13 -11.20 12.97
CA GLN A 186 0.00 -10.48 12.39
C GLN A 186 0.12 -10.28 10.87
N LEU A 187 1.32 -10.45 10.30
CA LEU A 187 1.56 -10.19 8.89
C LEU A 187 1.83 -11.48 8.11
N THR A 188 1.27 -11.56 6.92
CA THR A 188 1.64 -12.55 5.90
C THR A 188 2.76 -11.96 5.04
N ILE A 189 4.01 -12.25 5.40
CA ILE A 189 5.18 -11.77 4.66
C ILE A 189 5.66 -12.89 3.73
N LEU A 190 5.80 -12.55 2.46
CA LEU A 190 6.31 -13.45 1.42
C LEU A 190 7.73 -13.07 1.01
N THR A 191 8.37 -13.93 0.22
CA THR A 191 9.62 -13.56 -0.46
C THR A 191 9.34 -12.63 -1.64
N PRO A 192 10.33 -11.82 -2.08
CA PRO A 192 10.18 -11.00 -3.29
C PRO A 192 9.74 -11.80 -4.52
N GLU A 193 10.29 -12.99 -4.70
CA GLU A 193 9.97 -13.87 -5.82
C GLU A 193 8.51 -14.37 -5.77
N GLN A 194 7.99 -14.63 -4.57
CA GLN A 194 6.59 -15.02 -4.39
C GLN A 194 5.64 -13.86 -4.70
N ASP A 195 5.99 -12.64 -4.29
CA ASP A 195 5.18 -11.45 -4.57
C ASP A 195 5.19 -11.13 -6.09
N GLU A 196 6.35 -11.24 -6.76
CA GLU A 196 6.45 -11.10 -8.22
C GLU A 196 5.66 -12.19 -8.96
N ALA A 197 5.70 -13.43 -8.46
CA ALA A 197 4.92 -14.53 -9.03
C ALA A 197 3.41 -14.26 -8.94
N ILE A 198 2.91 -13.74 -7.82
CA ILE A 198 1.48 -13.39 -7.65
C ILE A 198 1.05 -12.35 -8.69
N LEU A 199 1.85 -11.32 -8.94
CA LEU A 199 1.56 -10.32 -9.96
C LEU A 199 1.52 -10.95 -11.36
N SER A 200 2.51 -11.78 -11.68
CA SER A 200 2.61 -12.45 -12.98
C SER A 200 1.48 -13.47 -13.20
N GLU A 201 1.14 -14.28 -12.18
CA GLU A 201 0.04 -15.24 -12.20
C GLU A 201 -1.33 -14.57 -12.39
N ALA A 202 -1.52 -13.37 -11.87
CA ALA A 202 -2.71 -12.57 -12.08
C ALA A 202 -2.82 -11.96 -13.49
N GLY A 203 -1.79 -12.13 -14.34
CA GLY A 203 -1.77 -11.66 -15.72
C GLY A 203 -1.18 -10.25 -15.90
N PHE A 204 -0.49 -9.71 -14.91
CA PHE A 204 0.31 -8.50 -15.08
C PHE A 204 1.59 -8.79 -15.84
N SER A 205 2.03 -7.84 -16.65
CA SER A 205 3.26 -7.89 -17.44
C SER A 205 4.31 -6.91 -16.92
N ASN A 206 5.58 -7.12 -17.32
CA ASN A 206 6.70 -6.21 -17.02
C ASN A 206 6.82 -5.85 -15.53
N VAL A 207 6.67 -6.84 -14.65
CA VAL A 207 6.83 -6.67 -13.20
C VAL A 207 8.25 -6.17 -12.91
N SER A 208 8.37 -4.98 -12.34
CA SER A 208 9.67 -4.34 -12.10
C SER A 208 9.76 -3.79 -10.68
N LEU A 209 10.82 -4.16 -9.97
CA LEU A 209 11.13 -3.61 -8.65
C LEU A 209 11.57 -2.14 -8.80
N PHE A 210 10.88 -1.22 -8.13
CA PHE A 210 11.25 0.20 -8.13
C PHE A 210 11.64 0.73 -6.75
N TYR A 211 11.27 0.03 -5.68
CA TYR A 211 11.54 0.46 -4.31
C TYR A 211 12.02 -0.71 -3.45
N ALA A 212 13.07 -0.45 -2.66
CA ALA A 212 13.60 -1.35 -1.65
C ALA A 212 14.02 -0.56 -0.41
N GLY A 213 13.28 -0.72 0.68
CA GLY A 213 13.54 -0.06 1.96
C GLY A 213 13.56 -1.06 3.12
N PHE A 214 14.73 -1.61 3.46
CA PHE A 214 14.89 -2.69 4.45
C PHE A 214 13.92 -3.86 4.20
N THR A 215 12.85 -3.97 5.01
CA THR A 215 11.85 -5.04 4.91
C THR A 215 10.76 -4.78 3.86
N PHE A 216 10.74 -3.61 3.26
CA PHE A 216 9.74 -3.24 2.26
C PHE A 216 10.28 -3.38 0.84
N ARG A 217 9.41 -3.83 -0.07
CA ARG A 217 9.64 -3.84 -1.52
C ARG A 217 8.45 -3.24 -2.22
N GLY A 218 8.69 -2.64 -3.37
CA GLY A 218 7.63 -2.11 -4.21
C GLY A 218 7.87 -2.43 -5.68
N TRP A 219 6.79 -2.81 -6.36
CA TRP A 219 6.79 -3.16 -7.77
C TRP A 219 5.80 -2.31 -8.55
N VAL A 220 6.14 -2.06 -9.79
CA VAL A 220 5.20 -1.62 -10.82
C VAL A 220 5.00 -2.77 -11.80
N ALA A 221 3.75 -2.97 -12.22
CA ALA A 221 3.37 -3.97 -13.20
C ALA A 221 2.22 -3.42 -14.07
N TYR A 222 1.98 -4.01 -15.23
CA TYR A 222 1.04 -3.47 -16.21
C TYR A 222 -0.03 -4.48 -16.57
N ALA A 223 -1.29 -4.04 -16.60
CA ALA A 223 -2.49 -4.82 -16.83
C ALA A 223 -2.65 -5.28 -18.30
#